data_4155369f3cc36c19ddc0aa1745424917
#
_entry.id   4155369f3cc36c19ddc0aa1745424917
#
_cell.length_a   1.000
_cell.length_b   1.000
_cell.length_c   1.000
_cell.angle_alpha   90.00
_cell.angle_beta   90.00
_cell.angle_gamma   90.00
#
_symmetry.space_group_name_H-M   'P 1'
#
loop_
_entity.id
_entity.type
_entity.pdbx_description
1 polymer ?
#
loop_
_entity_poly.entity_id
_entity_poly.type
_entity_poly.pdbx_seq_one_letter_code
_entity_poly.pdbx_strand_id
1 'polypeptide(L)'
;MPGFRSITVPAAADDPALRGAVWYPCAEAPAAVDLGNVTKLFGITVTGAKDAPITGYMLPLVVVSHGRRSHLVMHHDLAETLADGGFIVAAINHAGDNYFDQSRSAELSVMLQRPTEIKRLIDFMLTASPLAATIDRERIGVFGFSRGGHTGLALLGASPDWAGRADYLWKPSSEWQKQVRDAGFPRRDIAHDPRIRAGVIADPLAAFFTESSFADVAASIQLWASERGGDGVTLESVAAVGRCLPTRHEAHVVRNAGHFAFLIPCRQALAKAVPEICIDPPEFDRPAFHKRFNADVLAFFQAHLVGAR
;
A
#
# COMPACT_ATOMS: atom_id res chain seq x y z
N MET A 1 19.76 2.00 -10.17
CA MET A 1 18.72 1.79 -11.22
C MET A 1 17.83 0.63 -10.78
N PRO A 2 16.52 0.63 -11.07
CA PRO A 2 15.63 -0.44 -10.63
C PRO A 2 15.78 -1.71 -11.48
N GLY A 3 15.98 -2.85 -10.82
CA GLY A 3 15.69 -4.17 -11.34
C GLY A 3 14.21 -4.49 -11.13
N PHE A 4 13.65 -5.41 -11.90
CA PHE A 4 12.25 -5.84 -11.79
C PHE A 4 12.12 -7.35 -11.91
N ARG A 5 11.28 -7.94 -11.05
CA ARG A 5 10.95 -9.36 -11.13
C ARG A 5 9.50 -9.61 -10.76
N SER A 6 8.81 -10.43 -11.55
CA SER A 6 7.50 -10.98 -11.16
C SER A 6 7.69 -12.08 -10.13
N ILE A 7 6.81 -12.13 -9.12
CA ILE A 7 6.80 -13.16 -8.08
C ILE A 7 5.42 -13.79 -7.95
N THR A 8 5.37 -14.96 -7.33
CA THR A 8 4.15 -15.60 -6.87
C THR A 8 4.37 -16.07 -5.44
N VAL A 9 3.63 -15.50 -4.49
CA VAL A 9 3.58 -16.03 -3.12
C VAL A 9 2.74 -17.30 -3.16
N PRO A 10 3.27 -18.46 -2.73
CA PRO A 10 2.55 -19.72 -2.79
C PRO A 10 1.23 -19.69 -2.01
N ALA A 11 0.27 -20.50 -2.44
CA ALA A 11 -0.94 -20.78 -1.65
C ALA A 11 -0.57 -21.40 -0.30
N ALA A 12 -1.35 -21.11 0.74
CA ALA A 12 -1.16 -21.67 2.07
C ALA A 12 -2.53 -21.99 2.69
N ALA A 13 -2.75 -23.24 3.07
CA ALA A 13 -4.02 -23.73 3.57
C ALA A 13 -5.20 -23.29 2.64
N ASP A 14 -6.12 -22.48 3.18
CA ASP A 14 -7.28 -21.96 2.44
C ASP A 14 -7.00 -20.65 1.67
N ASP A 15 -5.77 -20.11 1.79
CA ASP A 15 -5.40 -18.85 1.17
C ASP A 15 -4.82 -19.08 -0.24
N PRO A 16 -5.31 -18.39 -1.27
CA PRO A 16 -4.84 -18.58 -2.65
C PRO A 16 -3.39 -18.08 -2.83
N ALA A 17 -2.77 -18.51 -3.92
CA ALA A 17 -1.49 -17.93 -4.36
C ALA A 17 -1.69 -16.46 -4.76
N LEU A 18 -0.69 -15.61 -4.43
CA LEU A 18 -0.77 -14.18 -4.70
C LEU A 18 0.25 -13.79 -5.78
N ARG A 19 -0.24 -13.16 -6.84
CA ARG A 19 0.63 -12.58 -7.87
C ARG A 19 1.22 -11.27 -7.35
N GLY A 20 2.52 -11.09 -7.57
CA GLY A 20 3.24 -9.90 -7.12
C GLY A 20 4.36 -9.49 -8.06
N ALA A 21 5.03 -8.44 -7.66
CA ALA A 21 6.24 -7.92 -8.30
C ALA A 21 7.22 -7.39 -7.25
N VAL A 22 8.49 -7.39 -7.62
CA VAL A 22 9.57 -6.86 -6.79
C VAL A 22 10.43 -5.92 -7.63
N TRP A 23 10.70 -4.73 -7.09
CA TRP A 23 11.69 -3.78 -7.57
C TRP A 23 12.89 -3.81 -6.62
N TYR A 24 14.10 -3.71 -7.16
CA TYR A 24 15.32 -3.82 -6.36
C TYR A 24 16.49 -3.12 -7.03
N PRO A 25 17.54 -2.73 -6.29
CA PRO A 25 18.73 -2.13 -6.88
C PRO A 25 19.43 -3.09 -7.84
N CYS A 26 19.79 -2.62 -9.03
CA CYS A 26 20.64 -3.36 -9.97
C CYS A 26 21.60 -2.44 -10.70
N ALA A 27 22.62 -3.00 -11.36
CA ALA A 27 23.60 -2.26 -12.16
C ALA A 27 23.21 -2.12 -13.63
N GLU A 28 22.25 -2.93 -14.11
CA GLU A 28 21.85 -2.95 -15.49
C GLU A 28 20.92 -1.78 -15.83
N ALA A 29 21.00 -1.28 -17.07
CA ALA A 29 20.14 -0.21 -17.55
C ALA A 29 18.68 -0.66 -17.58
N PRO A 30 17.74 0.12 -17.01
CA PRO A 30 16.35 -0.22 -17.01
C PRO A 30 15.74 -0.10 -18.41
N ALA A 31 14.78 -0.98 -18.71
CA ALA A 31 13.97 -0.94 -19.92
C ALA A 31 12.49 -1.02 -19.57
N ALA A 32 11.63 -0.75 -20.55
CA ALA A 32 10.20 -0.95 -20.38
C ALA A 32 9.89 -2.44 -20.19
N VAL A 33 9.19 -2.77 -19.11
CA VAL A 33 8.76 -4.15 -18.82
C VAL A 33 7.36 -4.37 -19.36
N ASP A 34 7.20 -5.39 -20.21
CA ASP A 34 5.86 -5.83 -20.64
C ASP A 34 5.19 -6.63 -19.53
N LEU A 35 4.08 -6.11 -19.02
CA LEU A 35 3.22 -6.73 -18.01
C LEU A 35 1.95 -7.33 -18.63
N GLY A 36 1.96 -7.62 -19.92
CA GLY A 36 0.84 -8.23 -20.65
C GLY A 36 -0.40 -7.33 -20.64
N ASN A 37 -1.51 -7.82 -20.08
CA ASN A 37 -2.78 -7.09 -20.06
C ASN A 37 -2.68 -5.74 -19.33
N VAL A 38 -1.86 -5.62 -18.28
CA VAL A 38 -1.68 -4.37 -17.54
C VAL A 38 -1.07 -3.29 -18.44
N THR A 39 0.00 -3.63 -19.16
CA THR A 39 0.61 -2.71 -20.14
C THR A 39 -0.37 -2.33 -21.24
N LYS A 40 -1.13 -3.29 -21.77
CA LYS A 40 -2.06 -3.05 -22.87
C LYS A 40 -3.27 -2.23 -22.45
N LEU A 41 -3.90 -2.54 -21.31
CA LEU A 41 -5.13 -1.89 -20.85
C LEU A 41 -4.89 -0.50 -20.29
N PHE A 42 -3.81 -0.32 -19.53
CA PHE A 42 -3.55 0.94 -18.82
C PHE A 42 -2.46 1.80 -19.45
N GLY A 43 -1.73 1.27 -20.45
CA GLY A 43 -0.56 1.95 -20.98
C GLY A 43 0.53 2.19 -19.93
N ILE A 44 0.48 1.46 -18.83
CA ILE A 44 1.47 1.55 -17.75
C ILE A 44 2.73 0.89 -18.22
N THR A 45 3.82 1.64 -18.24
CA THR A 45 5.15 1.13 -18.49
C THR A 45 5.91 1.14 -17.17
N VAL A 46 6.10 -0.03 -16.57
CA VAL A 46 7.03 -0.20 -15.47
C VAL A 46 8.44 -0.17 -16.03
N THR A 47 9.31 0.59 -15.40
CA THR A 47 10.70 0.69 -15.81
C THR A 47 11.57 -0.16 -14.90
N GLY A 48 12.35 -1.07 -15.48
CA GLY A 48 13.27 -1.90 -14.71
C GLY A 48 14.09 -2.85 -15.58
N ALA A 49 15.23 -3.28 -15.08
CA ALA A 49 16.00 -4.36 -15.70
C ALA A 49 15.39 -5.70 -15.25
N LYS A 50 14.68 -6.36 -16.19
CA LYS A 50 13.94 -7.59 -15.90
C LYS A 50 14.89 -8.72 -15.53
N ASP A 51 14.66 -9.30 -14.35
CA ASP A 51 15.41 -10.44 -13.80
C ASP A 51 16.92 -10.22 -13.65
N ALA A 52 17.37 -8.96 -13.68
CA ALA A 52 18.77 -8.58 -13.51
C ALA A 52 19.31 -9.01 -12.14
N PRO A 53 20.63 -9.21 -12.01
CA PRO A 53 21.25 -9.43 -10.72
C PRO A 53 21.06 -8.24 -9.76
N ILE A 54 20.69 -8.54 -8.51
CA ILE A 54 20.58 -7.51 -7.47
C ILE A 54 21.97 -6.98 -7.11
N THR A 55 22.07 -5.68 -6.83
CA THR A 55 23.26 -5.06 -6.25
C THR A 55 23.02 -4.67 -4.80
N GLY A 56 23.99 -4.94 -3.95
CA GLY A 56 23.92 -4.66 -2.51
C GLY A 56 23.62 -5.90 -1.68
N TYR A 57 23.72 -5.71 -0.38
CA TYR A 57 23.53 -6.73 0.65
C TYR A 57 22.95 -6.09 1.91
N MET A 58 22.19 -6.84 2.70
CA MET A 58 21.49 -6.32 3.87
C MET A 58 20.60 -5.09 3.50
N LEU A 59 19.82 -5.24 2.45
CA LEU A 59 18.95 -4.17 1.94
C LEU A 59 17.62 -4.14 2.70
N PRO A 60 17.08 -2.96 3.01
CA PRO A 60 15.77 -2.83 3.63
C PRO A 60 14.67 -3.26 2.65
N LEU A 61 13.59 -3.82 3.21
CA LEU A 61 12.39 -4.23 2.47
C LEU A 61 11.25 -3.24 2.73
N VAL A 62 10.59 -2.77 1.68
CA VAL A 62 9.31 -2.06 1.77
C VAL A 62 8.23 -2.88 1.08
N VAL A 63 7.14 -3.20 1.80
CA VAL A 63 5.97 -3.85 1.21
C VAL A 63 4.89 -2.84 0.87
N VAL A 64 4.20 -3.04 -0.26
CA VAL A 64 3.19 -2.10 -0.79
C VAL A 64 1.83 -2.75 -0.80
N SER A 65 0.83 -2.08 -0.19
CA SER A 65 -0.58 -2.46 -0.21
C SER A 65 -1.39 -1.41 -0.97
N HIS A 66 -1.95 -1.81 -2.12
CA HIS A 66 -2.74 -0.94 -3.01
C HIS A 66 -4.16 -0.67 -2.48
N GLY A 67 -4.86 0.33 -3.03
CA GLY A 67 -6.24 0.67 -2.74
C GLY A 67 -7.26 -0.40 -3.15
N ARG A 68 -8.56 -0.15 -2.86
CA ARG A 68 -9.66 -1.03 -3.25
C ARG A 68 -9.72 -1.22 -4.77
N ARG A 69 -9.91 -2.48 -5.23
CA ARG A 69 -10.03 -2.82 -6.66
C ARG A 69 -8.90 -2.31 -7.53
N SER A 70 -7.76 -1.97 -6.94
CA SER A 70 -6.60 -1.42 -7.61
C SER A 70 -5.64 -2.52 -8.08
N HIS A 71 -4.41 -2.20 -8.39
CA HIS A 71 -3.41 -3.15 -8.87
C HIS A 71 -2.03 -2.84 -8.28
N LEU A 72 -1.19 -3.85 -8.13
CA LEU A 72 0.15 -3.75 -7.54
C LEU A 72 1.07 -2.72 -8.23
N VAL A 73 0.83 -2.38 -9.50
CA VAL A 73 1.65 -1.41 -10.24
C VAL A 73 1.17 0.04 -10.12
N MET A 74 0.06 0.31 -9.41
CA MET A 74 -0.47 1.66 -9.30
C MET A 74 0.38 2.61 -8.43
N HIS A 75 1.49 2.09 -7.88
CA HIS A 75 2.52 2.84 -7.15
C HIS A 75 3.92 2.45 -7.65
N HIS A 76 4.05 2.06 -8.94
CA HIS A 76 5.34 1.61 -9.48
C HIS A 76 6.40 2.70 -9.50
N ASP A 77 6.02 3.95 -9.71
CA ASP A 77 6.94 5.10 -9.71
C ASP A 77 7.57 5.32 -8.32
N LEU A 78 6.81 5.12 -7.24
CA LEU A 78 7.34 5.07 -5.89
C LEU A 78 8.27 3.86 -5.71
N ALA A 79 7.85 2.68 -6.18
CA ALA A 79 8.67 1.47 -6.05
C ALA A 79 10.00 1.59 -6.81
N GLU A 80 9.98 2.19 -8.00
CA GLU A 80 11.18 2.50 -8.80
C GLU A 80 12.09 3.50 -8.06
N THR A 81 11.53 4.55 -7.47
CA THR A 81 12.28 5.55 -6.68
C THR A 81 12.94 4.91 -5.45
N LEU A 82 12.22 4.08 -4.72
CA LEU A 82 12.77 3.38 -3.55
C LEU A 82 13.86 2.37 -3.95
N ALA A 83 13.67 1.64 -5.06
CA ALA A 83 14.68 0.72 -5.57
C ALA A 83 15.97 1.44 -5.98
N ASP A 84 15.87 2.60 -6.64
CA ASP A 84 17.01 3.47 -6.93
C ASP A 84 17.69 3.97 -5.64
N GLY A 85 16.90 4.18 -4.59
CA GLY A 85 17.36 4.59 -3.26
C GLY A 85 17.95 3.46 -2.40
N GLY A 86 18.07 2.23 -2.93
CA GLY A 86 18.71 1.10 -2.24
C GLY A 86 17.76 0.18 -1.48
N PHE A 87 16.46 0.22 -1.75
CA PHE A 87 15.45 -0.63 -1.11
C PHE A 87 15.03 -1.79 -2.02
N ILE A 88 14.64 -2.90 -1.42
CA ILE A 88 13.83 -3.92 -2.08
C ILE A 88 12.36 -3.57 -1.83
N VAL A 89 11.56 -3.47 -2.89
CA VAL A 89 10.13 -3.12 -2.79
C VAL A 89 9.30 -4.25 -3.34
N ALA A 90 8.39 -4.80 -2.53
CA ALA A 90 7.53 -5.91 -2.94
C ALA A 90 6.06 -5.52 -2.86
N ALA A 91 5.29 -5.84 -3.91
CA ALA A 91 3.86 -5.59 -3.99
C ALA A 91 3.11 -6.83 -4.47
N ILE A 92 1.88 -7.01 -4.00
CA ILE A 92 0.97 -8.07 -4.44
C ILE A 92 -0.37 -7.51 -4.89
N ASN A 93 -1.09 -8.29 -5.72
CA ASN A 93 -2.52 -8.11 -5.90
C ASN A 93 -3.26 -8.85 -4.79
N HIS A 94 -4.09 -8.14 -4.04
CA HIS A 94 -4.93 -8.73 -2.99
C HIS A 94 -6.01 -9.62 -3.60
N ALA A 95 -6.17 -10.83 -3.07
CA ALA A 95 -7.12 -11.81 -3.58
C ALA A 95 -8.58 -11.32 -3.44
N GLY A 96 -9.35 -11.37 -4.51
CA GLY A 96 -10.73 -10.92 -4.56
C GLY A 96 -10.95 -9.41 -4.43
N ASP A 97 -9.86 -8.61 -4.30
CA ASP A 97 -9.94 -7.15 -4.15
C ASP A 97 -8.88 -6.42 -4.98
N ASN A 98 -8.71 -6.82 -6.21
CA ASN A 98 -7.83 -6.19 -7.19
C ASN A 98 -8.57 -5.92 -8.50
N TYR A 99 -7.93 -5.24 -9.44
CA TYR A 99 -8.56 -4.85 -10.69
C TYR A 99 -9.10 -6.02 -11.51
N PHE A 100 -8.38 -7.15 -11.56
CA PHE A 100 -8.76 -8.32 -12.34
C PHE A 100 -9.67 -9.29 -11.61
N ASP A 101 -9.71 -9.22 -10.28
CA ASP A 101 -10.58 -10.03 -9.43
C ASP A 101 -11.17 -9.16 -8.32
N GLN A 102 -12.45 -8.84 -8.46
CA GLN A 102 -13.20 -8.00 -7.53
C GLN A 102 -14.27 -8.80 -6.77
N SER A 103 -14.20 -10.13 -6.84
CA SER A 103 -15.23 -11.05 -6.34
C SER A 103 -15.56 -10.83 -4.84
N ARG A 104 -14.58 -10.38 -4.06
CA ARG A 104 -14.70 -10.17 -2.62
C ARG A 104 -14.60 -8.69 -2.19
N SER A 105 -14.46 -7.76 -3.14
CA SER A 105 -14.18 -6.35 -2.82
C SER A 105 -15.30 -5.65 -2.01
N ALA A 106 -16.51 -6.22 -1.98
CA ALA A 106 -17.62 -5.78 -1.15
C ALA A 106 -17.69 -6.47 0.21
N GLU A 107 -16.84 -7.47 0.48
CA GLU A 107 -16.84 -8.20 1.74
C GLU A 107 -16.05 -7.47 2.83
N LEU A 108 -16.58 -7.47 4.05
CA LEU A 108 -15.88 -6.94 5.22
C LEU A 108 -14.66 -7.79 5.60
N SER A 109 -14.73 -9.11 5.34
CA SER A 109 -13.65 -10.07 5.56
C SER A 109 -12.34 -9.70 4.85
N VAL A 110 -12.39 -8.96 3.73
CA VAL A 110 -11.23 -8.45 3.02
C VAL A 110 -10.36 -7.55 3.90
N MET A 111 -10.97 -6.81 4.83
CA MET A 111 -10.22 -5.92 5.74
C MET A 111 -9.29 -6.70 6.68
N LEU A 112 -9.65 -7.95 7.02
CA LEU A 112 -8.81 -8.86 7.81
C LEU A 112 -7.84 -9.67 6.95
N GLN A 113 -8.29 -10.01 5.74
CA GLN A 113 -7.50 -10.84 4.82
C GLN A 113 -6.24 -10.12 4.33
N ARG A 114 -6.36 -8.85 3.95
CA ARG A 114 -5.25 -8.08 3.35
C ARG A 114 -4.01 -7.96 4.25
N PRO A 115 -4.11 -7.68 5.57
CA PRO A 115 -2.93 -7.74 6.46
C PRO A 115 -2.29 -9.13 6.49
N THR A 116 -3.08 -10.21 6.51
CA THR A 116 -2.57 -11.59 6.44
C THR A 116 -1.81 -11.84 5.13
N GLU A 117 -2.32 -11.37 4.00
CA GLU A 117 -1.66 -11.49 2.70
C GLU A 117 -0.32 -10.74 2.63
N ILE A 118 -0.23 -9.53 3.20
CA ILE A 118 1.05 -8.79 3.29
C ILE A 118 2.03 -9.51 4.22
N LYS A 119 1.56 -10.05 5.34
CA LYS A 119 2.41 -10.89 6.21
C LYS A 119 2.97 -12.11 5.47
N ARG A 120 2.15 -12.80 4.68
CA ARG A 120 2.60 -13.90 3.80
C ARG A 120 3.63 -13.42 2.76
N LEU A 121 3.44 -12.23 2.19
CA LEU A 121 4.43 -11.63 1.30
C LEU A 121 5.76 -11.40 2.02
N ILE A 122 5.76 -10.84 3.22
CA ILE A 122 6.97 -10.64 4.03
C ILE A 122 7.65 -11.98 4.31
N ASP A 123 6.88 -12.98 4.75
CA ASP A 123 7.41 -14.33 5.04
C ASP A 123 8.06 -14.94 3.79
N PHE A 124 7.40 -14.87 2.62
CA PHE A 124 7.95 -15.32 1.36
C PHE A 124 9.24 -14.57 0.98
N MET A 125 9.24 -13.24 1.09
CA MET A 125 10.41 -12.43 0.75
C MET A 125 11.62 -12.76 1.62
N LEU A 126 11.41 -13.09 2.89
CA LEU A 126 12.48 -13.40 3.85
C LEU A 126 12.97 -14.84 3.80
N THR A 127 12.23 -15.76 3.17
CA THR A 127 12.54 -17.20 3.26
C THR A 127 12.69 -17.90 1.90
N ALA A 128 11.76 -17.68 0.97
CA ALA A 128 11.64 -18.44 -0.27
C ALA A 128 11.90 -17.62 -1.55
N SER A 129 11.94 -16.29 -1.44
CA SER A 129 12.26 -15.41 -2.57
C SER A 129 13.71 -15.61 -3.02
N PRO A 130 14.01 -15.54 -4.33
CA PRO A 130 15.39 -15.49 -4.82
C PRO A 130 16.25 -14.35 -4.22
N LEU A 131 15.60 -13.33 -3.63
CA LEU A 131 16.25 -12.19 -2.99
C LEU A 131 16.39 -12.34 -1.46
N ALA A 132 15.89 -13.43 -0.86
CA ALA A 132 15.81 -13.60 0.59
C ALA A 132 17.15 -13.38 1.32
N ALA A 133 18.25 -13.86 0.74
CA ALA A 133 19.59 -13.73 1.32
C ALA A 133 20.16 -12.30 1.31
N THR A 134 19.55 -11.39 0.54
CA THR A 134 19.99 -9.99 0.41
C THR A 134 19.20 -9.02 1.29
N ILE A 135 18.09 -9.47 1.89
CA ILE A 135 17.18 -8.64 2.70
C ILE A 135 17.68 -8.55 4.15
N ASP A 136 17.68 -7.34 4.69
CA ASP A 136 17.83 -7.11 6.13
C ASP A 136 16.48 -7.31 6.83
N ARG A 137 16.39 -8.35 7.65
CA ARG A 137 15.16 -8.76 8.36
C ARG A 137 14.69 -7.76 9.42
N GLU A 138 15.58 -6.89 9.90
CA GLU A 138 15.28 -5.89 10.92
C GLU A 138 14.85 -4.54 10.32
N ARG A 139 14.88 -4.38 8.98
CA ARG A 139 14.60 -3.15 8.26
C ARG A 139 13.44 -3.30 7.30
N ILE A 140 12.24 -3.48 7.86
CA ILE A 140 11.02 -3.67 7.08
C ILE A 140 10.10 -2.47 7.25
N GLY A 141 9.64 -1.91 6.13
CA GLY A 141 8.65 -0.85 6.06
C GLY A 141 7.40 -1.28 5.30
N VAL A 142 6.32 -0.49 5.45
CA VAL A 142 5.08 -0.65 4.71
C VAL A 142 4.65 0.67 4.09
N PHE A 143 4.22 0.63 2.82
CA PHE A 143 3.46 1.69 2.18
C PHE A 143 2.02 1.21 1.96
N GLY A 144 1.04 2.03 2.33
CA GLY A 144 -0.36 1.72 2.11
C GLY A 144 -1.18 2.92 1.66
N PHE A 145 -2.01 2.73 0.62
CA PHE A 145 -2.91 3.75 0.10
C PHE A 145 -4.38 3.34 0.28
N SER A 146 -5.25 4.25 0.76
CA SER A 146 -6.68 4.02 0.87
C SER A 146 -7.01 2.78 1.72
N ARG A 147 -7.65 1.74 1.17
CA ARG A 147 -7.82 0.44 1.83
C ARG A 147 -6.46 -0.21 2.17
N GLY A 148 -5.44 0.01 1.34
CA GLY A 148 -4.07 -0.38 1.67
C GLY A 148 -3.49 0.41 2.85
N GLY A 149 -3.94 1.65 3.06
CA GLY A 149 -3.63 2.44 4.25
C GLY A 149 -4.23 1.82 5.53
N HIS A 150 -5.48 1.35 5.48
CA HIS A 150 -6.06 0.54 6.56
C HIS A 150 -5.21 -0.72 6.83
N THR A 151 -4.83 -1.43 5.76
CA THR A 151 -3.96 -2.61 5.85
C THR A 151 -2.63 -2.27 6.53
N GLY A 152 -2.00 -1.16 6.14
CA GLY A 152 -0.75 -0.69 6.73
C GLY A 152 -0.89 -0.35 8.21
N LEU A 153 -1.94 0.39 8.60
CA LEU A 153 -2.21 0.72 10.00
C LEU A 153 -2.42 -0.55 10.85
N ALA A 154 -3.18 -1.52 10.33
CA ALA A 154 -3.38 -2.80 10.99
C ALA A 154 -2.05 -3.56 11.20
N LEU A 155 -1.22 -3.67 10.17
CA LEU A 155 0.09 -4.32 10.27
C LEU A 155 1.00 -3.65 11.30
N LEU A 156 0.89 -2.34 11.47
CA LEU A 156 1.65 -1.53 12.43
C LEU A 156 1.13 -1.62 13.87
N GLY A 157 0.04 -2.35 14.11
CA GLY A 157 -0.53 -2.58 15.44
C GLY A 157 -1.91 -1.99 15.67
N ALA A 158 -2.50 -1.27 14.69
CA ALA A 158 -3.83 -0.73 14.88
C ALA A 158 -4.91 -1.84 14.81
N SER A 159 -5.80 -1.87 15.79
CA SER A 159 -6.90 -2.84 15.88
C SER A 159 -8.24 -2.17 15.59
N PRO A 160 -8.96 -2.55 14.51
CA PRO A 160 -10.27 -1.98 14.22
C PRO A 160 -11.30 -2.29 15.33
N ASP A 161 -12.03 -1.27 15.73
CA ASP A 161 -13.19 -1.41 16.62
C ASP A 161 -14.47 -1.54 15.79
N TRP A 162 -14.78 -2.74 15.39
CA TRP A 162 -15.94 -3.05 14.56
C TRP A 162 -17.27 -2.70 15.22
N ALA A 163 -17.39 -2.90 16.55
CA ALA A 163 -18.61 -2.70 17.31
C ALA A 163 -18.82 -1.23 17.67
N GLY A 164 -17.79 -0.56 18.18
CA GLY A 164 -17.86 0.85 18.59
C GLY A 164 -18.02 1.84 17.42
N ARG A 165 -17.82 1.37 16.19
CA ARG A 165 -17.97 2.17 14.96
C ARG A 165 -19.16 1.72 14.10
N ALA A 166 -20.09 0.97 14.67
CA ALA A 166 -21.26 0.47 13.94
C ALA A 166 -22.14 1.59 13.38
N ASP A 167 -22.21 2.72 14.04
CA ASP A 167 -22.92 3.95 13.63
C ASP A 167 -22.09 4.85 12.72
N TYR A 168 -20.77 4.76 12.81
CA TYR A 168 -19.80 5.43 11.93
C TYR A 168 -19.48 4.60 10.69
N LEU A 169 -19.90 3.36 10.69
CA LEU A 169 -19.95 2.58 9.47
C LEU A 169 -20.66 3.39 8.43
N TRP A 170 -19.98 4.57 8.07
CA TRP A 170 -20.40 5.33 6.97
C TRP A 170 -21.78 5.02 6.37
N LYS A 171 -22.43 5.82 5.67
CA LYS A 171 -23.64 5.36 4.97
C LYS A 171 -23.24 4.08 4.25
N PRO A 172 -23.35 2.89 4.87
CA PRO A 172 -22.71 1.69 4.38
C PRO A 172 -23.32 1.44 3.04
N SER A 173 -22.51 0.96 2.11
CA SER A 173 -23.14 0.23 1.05
C SER A 173 -24.11 -0.72 1.74
N SER A 174 -25.33 -0.77 1.27
CA SER A 174 -26.36 -1.68 1.80
C SER A 174 -25.84 -3.11 2.00
N GLU A 175 -24.77 -3.46 1.29
CA GLU A 175 -24.09 -4.73 1.32
C GLU A 175 -23.30 -4.99 2.62
N TRP A 176 -22.52 -4.07 3.13
CA TRP A 176 -21.79 -4.26 4.39
C TRP A 176 -22.73 -4.26 5.60
N GLN A 177 -23.79 -3.43 5.60
CA GLN A 177 -24.85 -3.50 6.61
C GLN A 177 -25.53 -4.86 6.61
N LYS A 178 -25.81 -5.39 5.43
CA LYS A 178 -26.40 -6.71 5.29
C LYS A 178 -25.46 -7.78 5.85
N GLN A 179 -24.17 -7.75 5.53
CA GLN A 179 -23.18 -8.70 6.05
C GLN A 179 -23.11 -8.66 7.58
N VAL A 180 -23.07 -7.45 8.18
CA VAL A 180 -23.06 -7.31 9.64
C VAL A 180 -24.35 -7.82 10.28
N ARG A 181 -25.53 -7.58 9.65
CA ARG A 181 -26.79 -8.13 10.14
C ARG A 181 -26.86 -9.65 10.05
N ASP A 182 -26.37 -10.21 8.93
CA ASP A 182 -26.52 -11.63 8.62
C ASP A 182 -25.47 -12.51 9.35
N ALA A 183 -24.21 -12.03 9.46
CA ALA A 183 -23.08 -12.77 10.00
C ALA A 183 -22.42 -12.15 11.24
N GLY A 184 -22.83 -10.95 11.63
CA GLY A 184 -22.18 -10.16 12.68
C GLY A 184 -20.85 -9.56 12.21
N PHE A 185 -20.16 -8.91 13.15
CA PHE A 185 -18.82 -8.38 12.89
C PHE A 185 -17.80 -9.51 12.76
N PRO A 186 -16.70 -9.29 11.98
CA PRO A 186 -15.62 -10.25 11.94
C PRO A 186 -15.10 -10.57 13.35
N ARG A 187 -14.98 -11.86 13.67
CA ARG A 187 -14.49 -12.33 14.97
C ARG A 187 -13.02 -12.74 14.96
N ARG A 188 -12.40 -12.70 13.80
CA ARG A 188 -10.97 -13.04 13.67
C ARG A 188 -10.13 -11.82 14.02
N ASP A 189 -9.05 -12.03 14.77
CA ASP A 189 -8.07 -10.99 15.04
C ASP A 189 -7.41 -10.51 13.76
N ILE A 190 -7.15 -9.22 13.67
CA ILE A 190 -6.42 -8.64 12.55
C ILE A 190 -4.93 -8.96 12.69
N ALA A 191 -4.28 -9.24 11.57
CA ALA A 191 -2.86 -9.58 11.59
C ALA A 191 -2.00 -8.32 11.80
N HIS A 192 -1.20 -8.34 12.85
CA HIS A 192 -0.09 -7.40 13.09
C HIS A 192 1.22 -8.02 12.68
N ASP A 193 2.22 -7.22 12.32
CA ASP A 193 3.56 -7.70 12.04
C ASP A 193 4.63 -6.82 12.72
N PRO A 194 5.15 -7.25 13.88
CA PRO A 194 6.10 -6.47 14.68
C PRO A 194 7.47 -6.30 14.01
N ARG A 195 7.74 -6.97 12.89
CA ARG A 195 8.95 -6.77 12.10
C ARG A 195 8.94 -5.43 11.35
N ILE A 196 7.74 -4.84 11.12
CA ILE A 196 7.60 -3.57 10.42
C ILE A 196 7.95 -2.43 11.37
N ARG A 197 8.95 -1.65 11.02
CA ARG A 197 9.52 -0.57 11.84
C ARG A 197 9.06 0.83 11.42
N ALA A 198 8.64 1.00 10.18
CA ALA A 198 8.20 2.28 9.63
C ALA A 198 7.06 2.10 8.63
N GLY A 199 6.12 3.04 8.60
CA GLY A 199 5.00 3.02 7.68
C GLY A 199 4.74 4.37 7.03
N VAL A 200 4.49 4.37 5.72
CA VAL A 200 3.94 5.50 4.99
C VAL A 200 2.50 5.19 4.64
N ILE A 201 1.60 6.00 5.16
CA ILE A 201 0.16 5.78 5.09
C ILE A 201 -0.49 6.95 4.35
N ALA A 202 -0.98 6.70 3.14
CA ALA A 202 -1.58 7.71 2.27
C ALA A 202 -3.10 7.55 2.21
N ASP A 203 -3.82 8.61 2.59
CA ASP A 203 -5.30 8.68 2.57
C ASP A 203 -5.98 7.39 3.06
N PRO A 204 -5.70 6.90 4.28
CA PRO A 204 -6.18 5.62 4.75
C PRO A 204 -7.70 5.58 4.90
N LEU A 205 -8.32 4.44 4.55
CA LEU A 205 -9.68 4.15 4.98
C LEU A 205 -9.69 3.90 6.49
N ALA A 206 -10.06 4.92 7.26
CA ALA A 206 -9.98 4.92 8.73
C ALA A 206 -11.32 4.63 9.42
N ALA A 207 -12.35 4.23 8.67
CA ALA A 207 -13.74 4.13 9.16
C ALA A 207 -13.91 3.22 10.40
N PHE A 208 -13.03 2.25 10.59
CA PHE A 208 -13.14 1.26 11.67
C PHE A 208 -12.21 1.52 12.86
N PHE A 209 -11.49 2.65 12.84
CA PHE A 209 -10.56 2.97 13.93
C PHE A 209 -11.16 4.00 14.89
N THR A 210 -10.99 3.77 16.18
CA THR A 210 -11.24 4.68 17.29
C THR A 210 -9.91 5.11 17.91
N GLU A 211 -9.94 5.98 18.91
CA GLU A 211 -8.71 6.37 19.63
C GLU A 211 -8.00 5.15 20.24
N SER A 212 -8.75 4.26 20.87
CA SER A 212 -8.20 3.03 21.48
C SER A 212 -7.63 2.04 20.46
N SER A 213 -8.00 2.16 19.18
CA SER A 213 -7.50 1.28 18.11
C SER A 213 -5.99 1.37 17.90
N PHE A 214 -5.36 2.45 18.32
CA PHE A 214 -3.95 2.72 18.04
C PHE A 214 -3.00 2.47 19.22
N ALA A 215 -3.51 1.94 20.35
CA ALA A 215 -2.73 1.79 21.59
C ALA A 215 -1.41 0.99 21.41
N ASP A 216 -1.41 0.00 20.52
CA ASP A 216 -0.25 -0.88 20.26
C ASP A 216 0.63 -0.41 19.09
N VAL A 217 0.36 0.75 18.49
CA VAL A 217 1.16 1.29 17.39
C VAL A 217 2.42 1.93 17.95
N ALA A 218 3.60 1.32 17.67
CA ALA A 218 4.89 1.79 18.13
C ALA A 218 5.84 2.24 17.01
N ALA A 219 5.52 1.91 15.75
CA ALA A 219 6.36 2.22 14.60
C ALA A 219 6.32 3.71 14.23
N SER A 220 7.38 4.18 13.55
CA SER A 220 7.38 5.52 12.94
C SER A 220 6.40 5.58 11.77
N ILE A 221 5.59 6.63 11.71
CA ILE A 221 4.58 6.80 10.66
C ILE A 221 4.75 8.15 9.96
N GLN A 222 4.71 8.13 8.63
CA GLN A 222 4.47 9.30 7.79
C GLN A 222 3.04 9.20 7.23
N LEU A 223 2.18 10.14 7.64
CA LEU A 223 0.76 10.16 7.31
C LEU A 223 0.48 11.25 6.27
N TRP A 224 -0.14 10.88 5.15
CA TRP A 224 -0.50 11.78 4.07
C TRP A 224 -2.01 11.90 3.92
N ALA A 225 -2.51 13.11 3.74
CA ALA A 225 -3.92 13.40 3.51
C ALA A 225 -4.11 14.25 2.25
N SER A 226 -5.07 13.91 1.40
CA SER A 226 -5.56 14.79 0.35
C SER A 226 -6.52 15.83 0.95
N GLU A 227 -6.38 17.11 0.53
CA GLU A 227 -7.22 18.18 1.08
C GLU A 227 -8.70 18.01 0.71
N ARG A 228 -9.00 17.51 -0.50
CA ARG A 228 -10.36 17.34 -1.01
C ARG A 228 -10.97 15.98 -0.72
N GLY A 229 -10.16 15.01 -0.30
CA GLY A 229 -10.64 13.65 -0.05
C GLY A 229 -11.20 12.95 -1.28
N GLY A 230 -12.09 12.00 -1.05
CA GLY A 230 -12.79 11.19 -2.07
C GLY A 230 -12.89 9.72 -1.68
N ASP A 231 -13.71 8.95 -2.37
CA ASP A 231 -13.96 7.50 -2.14
C ASP A 231 -14.18 7.12 -0.65
N GLY A 232 -14.87 7.98 0.10
CA GLY A 232 -15.17 7.78 1.52
C GLY A 232 -14.06 8.20 2.49
N VAL A 233 -12.94 8.71 2.00
CA VAL A 233 -11.87 9.29 2.80
C VAL A 233 -12.00 10.82 2.80
N THR A 234 -11.85 11.43 3.97
CA THR A 234 -11.89 12.90 4.14
C THR A 234 -10.63 13.37 4.86
N LEU A 235 -10.24 14.64 4.65
CA LEU A 235 -9.12 15.25 5.39
C LEU A 235 -9.30 15.05 6.90
N GLU A 236 -10.53 15.25 7.42
CA GLU A 236 -10.83 15.09 8.83
C GLU A 236 -10.65 13.64 9.32
N SER A 237 -11.06 12.64 8.51
CA SER A 237 -10.87 11.23 8.88
C SER A 237 -9.38 10.85 8.98
N VAL A 238 -8.54 11.39 8.10
CA VAL A 238 -7.08 11.19 8.16
C VAL A 238 -6.45 11.96 9.31
N ALA A 239 -6.87 13.21 9.54
CA ALA A 239 -6.41 14.00 10.67
C ALA A 239 -6.78 13.34 12.01
N ALA A 240 -7.95 12.69 12.11
CA ALA A 240 -8.35 11.92 13.29
C ALA A 240 -7.40 10.76 13.57
N VAL A 241 -6.94 10.03 12.53
CA VAL A 241 -5.88 9.01 12.70
C VAL A 241 -4.63 9.64 13.31
N GLY A 242 -4.16 10.77 12.77
CA GLY A 242 -2.98 11.47 13.30
C GLY A 242 -3.11 11.82 14.78
N ARG A 243 -4.29 12.35 15.20
CA ARG A 243 -4.52 12.68 16.62
C ARG A 243 -4.51 11.48 17.56
N CYS A 244 -4.86 10.31 17.05
CA CYS A 244 -4.96 9.07 17.84
C CYS A 244 -3.65 8.26 17.87
N LEU A 245 -2.67 8.58 17.03
CA LEU A 245 -1.39 7.89 17.04
C LEU A 245 -0.60 8.18 18.32
N PRO A 246 -0.16 7.15 19.06
CA PRO A 246 0.52 7.33 20.35
C PRO A 246 1.96 7.81 20.20
N THR A 247 2.54 7.66 19.03
CA THR A 247 3.93 8.04 18.74
C THR A 247 4.01 9.30 17.90
N ARG A 248 5.16 9.99 17.95
CA ARG A 248 5.41 11.11 17.05
C ARG A 248 5.38 10.63 15.60
N HIS A 249 4.58 11.28 14.78
CA HIS A 249 4.43 11.00 13.36
C HIS A 249 4.65 12.28 12.53
N GLU A 250 4.97 12.09 11.26
CA GLU A 250 4.98 13.17 10.26
C GLU A 250 3.61 13.23 9.60
N ALA A 251 3.00 14.40 9.54
CA ALA A 251 1.70 14.61 8.89
C ALA A 251 1.80 15.61 7.74
N HIS A 252 1.33 15.21 6.57
CA HIS A 252 1.36 15.99 5.35
C HIS A 252 -0.05 16.15 4.77
N VAL A 253 -0.43 17.39 4.44
CA VAL A 253 -1.67 17.69 3.72
C VAL A 253 -1.32 18.14 2.31
N VAL A 254 -1.81 17.40 1.31
CA VAL A 254 -1.60 17.73 -0.10
C VAL A 254 -2.72 18.67 -0.55
N ARG A 255 -2.37 19.94 -0.71
CA ARG A 255 -3.34 20.98 -1.11
C ARG A 255 -3.89 20.74 -2.50
N ASN A 256 -5.16 21.02 -2.67
CA ASN A 256 -5.92 20.82 -3.90
C ASN A 256 -5.99 19.37 -4.41
N ALA A 257 -5.40 18.39 -3.71
CA ALA A 257 -5.43 17.00 -4.12
C ALA A 257 -6.77 16.34 -3.80
N GLY A 258 -7.27 15.53 -4.72
CA GLY A 258 -8.29 14.51 -4.45
C GLY A 258 -7.66 13.20 -4.01
N HIS A 259 -8.49 12.26 -3.53
CA HIS A 259 -8.07 10.95 -3.05
C HIS A 259 -7.16 10.19 -4.02
N PHE A 260 -7.50 10.19 -5.30
CA PHE A 260 -6.76 9.46 -6.32
C PHE A 260 -5.46 10.14 -6.78
N ALA A 261 -5.11 11.30 -6.24
CA ALA A 261 -3.84 11.97 -6.50
C ALA A 261 -2.61 11.13 -6.10
N PHE A 262 -2.76 10.18 -5.17
CA PHE A 262 -1.70 9.26 -4.75
C PHE A 262 -1.49 8.06 -5.68
N LEU A 263 -2.32 7.90 -6.71
CA LEU A 263 -2.09 6.93 -7.78
C LEU A 263 -1.17 7.54 -8.84
N ILE A 264 -0.42 6.68 -9.53
CA ILE A 264 0.49 7.12 -10.61
C ILE A 264 -0.16 8.15 -11.53
N PRO A 265 0.62 9.08 -12.11
CA PRO A 265 0.13 10.00 -13.14
C PRO A 265 -0.51 9.24 -14.31
N CYS A 266 -1.72 9.63 -14.67
CA CYS A 266 -2.49 8.93 -15.71
C CYS A 266 -1.95 9.23 -17.10
N ARG A 267 -1.61 8.18 -17.84
CA ARG A 267 -1.43 8.25 -19.29
C ARG A 267 -2.79 8.12 -19.98
N GLN A 268 -2.87 8.50 -21.25
CA GLN A 268 -4.10 8.54 -22.04
C GLN A 268 -4.88 7.21 -22.02
N ALA A 269 -4.19 6.07 -22.06
CA ALA A 269 -4.83 4.75 -22.03
C ALA A 269 -5.52 4.49 -20.69
N LEU A 270 -4.84 4.80 -19.57
CA LEU A 270 -5.40 4.67 -18.22
C LEU A 270 -6.59 5.62 -18.04
N ALA A 271 -6.46 6.87 -18.49
CA ALA A 271 -7.53 7.86 -18.40
C ALA A 271 -8.78 7.49 -19.24
N LYS A 272 -8.60 6.70 -20.31
CA LYS A 272 -9.74 6.16 -21.08
C LYS A 272 -10.36 4.94 -20.38
N ALA A 273 -9.56 4.10 -19.73
CA ALA A 273 -10.03 2.86 -19.10
C ALA A 273 -10.77 3.12 -17.77
N VAL A 274 -10.26 4.05 -16.97
CA VAL A 274 -10.78 4.39 -15.62
C VAL A 274 -10.67 5.90 -15.39
N PRO A 275 -11.51 6.69 -16.07
CA PRO A 275 -11.40 8.15 -16.04
C PRO A 275 -11.57 8.73 -14.63
N GLU A 276 -12.37 8.11 -13.80
CA GLU A 276 -12.69 8.56 -12.45
C GLU A 276 -11.47 8.67 -11.52
N ILE A 277 -10.43 7.85 -11.72
CA ILE A 277 -9.20 7.93 -10.92
C ILE A 277 -8.16 8.90 -11.51
N CYS A 278 -8.44 9.43 -12.70
CA CYS A 278 -7.53 10.29 -13.46
C CYS A 278 -7.93 11.75 -13.50
N ILE A 279 -9.07 12.11 -12.90
CA ILE A 279 -9.56 13.48 -12.84
C ILE A 279 -8.94 14.18 -11.63
N ASP A 280 -8.10 15.15 -11.91
CA ASP A 280 -7.57 16.05 -10.90
C ASP A 280 -8.23 17.44 -11.01
N PRO A 281 -8.25 18.21 -9.89
CA PRO A 281 -8.60 19.63 -9.97
C PRO A 281 -7.68 20.39 -10.94
N PRO A 282 -8.17 21.45 -11.63
CA PRO A 282 -7.41 22.15 -12.66
C PRO A 282 -6.03 22.68 -12.22
N GLU A 283 -5.89 23.06 -10.94
CA GLU A 283 -4.65 23.60 -10.39
C GLU A 283 -3.73 22.53 -9.76
N PHE A 284 -4.07 21.24 -9.89
CA PHE A 284 -3.28 20.15 -9.32
C PHE A 284 -2.41 19.47 -10.38
N ASP A 285 -1.09 19.60 -10.22
CA ASP A 285 -0.10 18.93 -11.06
C ASP A 285 0.32 17.60 -10.43
N ARG A 286 -0.38 16.50 -10.79
CA ARG A 286 -0.10 15.16 -10.26
C ARG A 286 1.34 14.69 -10.57
N PRO A 287 1.89 14.84 -11.78
CA PRO A 287 3.28 14.52 -12.06
C PRO A 287 4.29 15.24 -11.16
N ALA A 288 4.14 16.55 -10.97
CA ALA A 288 5.00 17.31 -10.08
C ALA A 288 4.82 16.91 -8.61
N PHE A 289 3.60 16.60 -8.19
CA PHE A 289 3.33 16.05 -6.85
C PHE A 289 4.03 14.72 -6.65
N HIS A 290 3.88 13.75 -7.54
CA HIS A 290 4.51 12.42 -7.40
C HIS A 290 6.02 12.51 -7.30
N LYS A 291 6.66 13.40 -8.04
CA LYS A 291 8.10 13.61 -7.95
C LYS A 291 8.54 14.04 -6.53
N ARG A 292 7.78 14.94 -5.88
CA ARG A 292 8.05 15.35 -4.49
C ARG A 292 7.68 14.26 -3.50
N PHE A 293 6.47 13.71 -3.63
CA PHE A 293 5.95 12.64 -2.77
C PHE A 293 6.90 11.44 -2.70
N ASN A 294 7.36 10.93 -3.85
CA ASN A 294 8.27 9.80 -3.89
C ASN A 294 9.62 10.12 -3.23
N ALA A 295 10.13 11.35 -3.39
CA ALA A 295 11.35 11.80 -2.72
C ALA A 295 11.19 11.90 -1.20
N ASP A 296 10.06 12.44 -0.72
CA ASP A 296 9.76 12.57 0.72
C ASP A 296 9.57 11.19 1.37
N VAL A 297 8.89 10.27 0.69
CA VAL A 297 8.74 8.87 1.14
C VAL A 297 10.09 8.16 1.20
N LEU A 298 10.95 8.34 0.18
CA LEU A 298 12.30 7.80 0.21
C LEU A 298 13.12 8.34 1.39
N ALA A 299 13.09 9.65 1.62
CA ALA A 299 13.80 10.27 2.72
C ALA A 299 13.31 9.74 4.09
N PHE A 300 11.99 9.57 4.25
CA PHE A 300 11.40 8.98 5.46
C PHE A 300 11.91 7.54 5.70
N PHE A 301 11.84 6.67 4.70
CA PHE A 301 12.33 5.30 4.88
C PHE A 301 13.85 5.23 5.08
N GLN A 302 14.62 6.12 4.45
CA GLN A 302 16.06 6.22 4.72
C GLN A 302 16.34 6.59 6.18
N ALA A 303 15.62 7.58 6.73
CA ALA A 303 15.79 8.02 8.11
C ALA A 303 15.40 6.92 9.13
N HIS A 304 14.35 6.16 8.87
CA HIS A 304 13.77 5.24 9.85
C HIS A 304 14.17 3.76 9.67
N LEU A 305 14.62 3.35 8.49
CA LEU A 305 15.04 1.98 8.21
C LEU A 305 16.54 1.84 7.98
N VAL A 306 17.21 2.89 7.44
CA VAL A 306 18.66 2.83 7.22
C VAL A 306 19.43 3.51 8.35
N GLY A 307 18.89 4.60 8.90
CA GLY A 307 19.47 5.35 10.00
C GLY A 307 20.69 6.18 9.59
N ALA A 308 21.04 7.16 10.39
CA ALA A 308 22.41 7.68 10.40
C ALA A 308 23.28 6.62 11.12
N ARG A 309 24.18 5.98 10.38
CA ARG A 309 25.22 5.13 10.98
C ARG A 309 26.20 5.98 11.74
#